data_7e53b0d6bb54e9f3cd21f62ba5ccbd5b
#
_entry.id   7e53b0d6bb54e9f3cd21f62ba5ccbd5b
#
_cell.length_a   1.000
_cell.length_b   1.000
_cell.length_c   1.000
_cell.angle_alpha   90.00
_cell.angle_beta   90.00
_cell.angle_gamma   90.00
#
_symmetry.space_group_name_H-M   'P 1'
#
loop_
_entity.id
_entity.type
_entity.pdbx_description
1 polymer ?
#
loop_
_entity_poly.entity_id
_entity_poly.type
_entity_poly.pdbx_seq_one_letter_code
_entity_poly.pdbx_strand_id
1 'polypeptide(L)'
;MSPQRLAIAAAQYPVDLRSELGAYRDKLARWVGEAASAGAQMLAFPEYGAMEWAGALGVSVAQDLSASLQAVSDAMPEMDAALSELARRHGVHILGPSGPQGRAGGRFVNAARLFAPSGRVGVQDKMIMTPFERDWGIAPGTQLRVFETAIGRIVECLPAHLLREIVLA
;
A
#
# COMPACT_ATOMS: atom_id res chain seq x y z
N MET A 1 6.85 -10.76 -32.08
CA MET A 1 7.00 -9.67 -31.11
C MET A 1 7.78 -10.24 -29.92
N SER A 2 8.92 -9.67 -29.57
CA SER A 2 9.64 -10.10 -28.36
C SER A 2 8.79 -9.81 -27.14
N PRO A 3 8.75 -10.68 -26.11
CA PRO A 3 8.03 -10.41 -24.88
C PRO A 3 8.60 -9.15 -24.23
N GLN A 4 7.72 -8.19 -23.94
CA GLN A 4 8.11 -6.99 -23.23
C GLN A 4 8.49 -7.38 -21.80
N ARG A 5 9.74 -7.17 -21.41
CA ARG A 5 10.20 -7.43 -20.05
C ARG A 5 9.71 -6.33 -19.13
N LEU A 6 9.08 -6.71 -18.03
CA LEU A 6 8.68 -5.79 -16.96
C LEU A 6 9.62 -5.98 -15.77
N ALA A 7 10.25 -4.90 -15.32
CA ALA A 7 11.05 -4.87 -14.11
C ALA A 7 10.19 -4.45 -12.91
N ILE A 8 10.05 -5.36 -11.94
CA ILE A 8 9.30 -5.12 -10.70
C ILE A 8 10.27 -5.18 -9.52
N ALA A 9 10.24 -4.17 -8.65
CA ALA A 9 10.94 -4.16 -7.37
C ALA A 9 9.95 -4.49 -6.25
N ALA A 10 10.24 -5.53 -5.48
CA ALA A 10 9.53 -5.85 -4.24
C ALA A 10 10.30 -5.29 -3.05
N ALA A 11 9.69 -4.39 -2.30
CA ALA A 11 10.34 -3.76 -1.16
C ALA A 11 10.38 -4.72 0.04
N GLN A 12 11.57 -5.14 0.44
CA GLN A 12 11.81 -5.75 1.77
C GLN A 12 11.79 -4.65 2.83
N TYR A 13 10.66 -3.96 2.90
CA TYR A 13 10.49 -2.73 3.64
C TYR A 13 10.39 -3.00 5.14
N PRO A 14 11.34 -2.54 5.96
CA PRO A 14 11.24 -2.68 7.40
C PRO A 14 10.16 -1.73 7.93
N VAL A 15 9.22 -2.27 8.70
CA VAL A 15 8.23 -1.47 9.42
C VAL A 15 8.86 -1.03 10.74
N ASP A 16 9.14 0.25 10.86
CA ASP A 16 9.77 0.84 12.03
C ASP A 16 8.79 1.76 12.78
N LEU A 17 8.83 1.73 14.09
CA LEU A 17 8.12 2.72 14.88
C LEU A 17 8.90 4.05 14.80
N ARG A 18 8.45 4.97 13.97
CA ARG A 18 9.02 6.31 13.80
C ARG A 18 8.21 7.32 14.57
N SER A 19 8.91 8.27 15.21
CA SER A 19 8.27 9.37 15.95
C SER A 19 7.96 10.61 15.09
N GLU A 20 8.36 10.60 13.80
CA GLU A 20 8.25 11.77 12.93
C GLU A 20 7.67 11.40 11.54
N LEU A 21 6.61 12.12 11.14
CA LEU A 21 5.97 11.94 9.84
C LEU A 21 6.92 12.25 8.68
N GLY A 22 7.80 13.24 8.84
CA GLY A 22 8.82 13.58 7.85
C GLY A 22 9.74 12.41 7.54
N ALA A 23 10.25 11.74 8.56
CA ALA A 23 11.14 10.59 8.42
C ALA A 23 10.46 9.41 7.68
N TYR A 24 9.16 9.20 7.90
CA TYR A 24 8.39 8.20 7.16
C TYR A 24 8.30 8.55 5.67
N ARG A 25 7.98 9.80 5.33
CA ARG A 25 7.91 10.27 3.94
C ARG A 25 9.25 10.17 3.25
N ASP A 26 10.33 10.58 3.90
CA ASP A 26 11.70 10.47 3.36
C ASP A 26 12.09 9.02 3.12
N LYS A 27 11.68 8.12 4.01
CA LYS A 27 11.89 6.69 3.85
C LYS A 27 11.17 6.15 2.61
N LEU A 28 9.89 6.49 2.40
CA LEU A 28 9.15 6.11 1.19
C LEU A 28 9.82 6.68 -0.08
N ALA A 29 10.19 7.96 -0.05
CA ALA A 29 10.83 8.62 -1.19
C ALA A 29 12.16 7.96 -1.56
N ARG A 30 12.97 7.56 -0.57
CA ARG A 30 14.22 6.83 -0.80
C ARG A 30 13.97 5.49 -1.47
N TRP A 31 13.04 4.66 -0.94
CA TRP A 31 12.72 3.35 -1.53
C TRP A 31 12.24 3.46 -2.96
N VAL A 32 11.36 4.44 -3.25
CA VAL A 32 10.87 4.66 -4.62
C VAL A 32 11.99 5.13 -5.53
N GLY A 33 12.82 6.09 -5.08
CA GLY A 33 13.94 6.62 -5.84
C GLY A 33 14.99 5.56 -6.18
N GLU A 34 15.35 4.71 -5.22
CA GLU A 34 16.29 3.61 -5.41
C GLU A 34 15.76 2.58 -6.43
N ALA A 35 14.50 2.15 -6.29
CA ALA A 35 13.89 1.21 -7.22
C ALA A 35 13.80 1.78 -8.65
N ALA A 36 13.37 3.03 -8.79
CA ALA A 36 13.30 3.71 -10.09
C ALA A 36 14.69 3.85 -10.74
N SER A 37 15.71 4.21 -9.94
CA SER A 37 17.11 4.33 -10.42
C SER A 37 17.68 2.98 -10.84
N ALA A 38 17.21 1.88 -10.25
CA ALA A 38 17.56 0.51 -10.67
C ALA A 38 16.77 0.03 -11.91
N GLY A 39 15.92 0.87 -12.50
CA GLY A 39 15.16 0.56 -13.71
C GLY A 39 13.83 -0.15 -13.46
N ALA A 40 13.32 -0.17 -12.23
CA ALA A 40 12.02 -0.74 -11.95
C ALA A 40 10.91 0.13 -12.59
N GLN A 41 9.94 -0.54 -13.23
CA GLN A 41 8.74 0.09 -13.80
C GLN A 41 7.57 0.02 -12.80
N MET A 42 7.67 -0.87 -11.82
CA MET A 42 6.73 -1.02 -10.72
C MET A 42 7.47 -1.31 -9.42
N LEU A 43 7.01 -0.71 -8.33
CA LEU A 43 7.46 -1.00 -6.97
C LEU A 43 6.27 -1.48 -6.13
N ALA A 44 6.44 -2.58 -5.41
CA ALA A 44 5.43 -3.12 -4.48
C ALA A 44 5.91 -3.02 -3.03
N PHE A 45 5.12 -2.37 -2.19
CA PHE A 45 5.30 -2.31 -0.74
C PHE A 45 4.55 -3.45 -0.03
N PRO A 46 4.92 -3.80 1.22
CA PRO A 46 4.29 -4.90 1.93
C PRO A 46 2.86 -4.60 2.38
N GLU A 47 2.14 -5.69 2.64
CA GLU A 47 0.84 -5.65 3.31
C GLU A 47 0.98 -5.04 4.71
N TYR A 48 0.00 -4.23 5.12
CA TYR A 48 0.00 -3.48 6.39
C TYR A 48 1.22 -2.58 6.62
N GLY A 49 2.03 -2.33 5.59
CA GLY A 49 3.15 -1.41 5.71
C GLY A 49 2.74 0.02 6.11
N ALA A 50 1.49 0.41 5.84
CA ALA A 50 0.95 1.69 6.28
C ALA A 50 0.81 1.79 7.80
N MET A 51 0.79 0.67 8.54
CA MET A 51 0.72 0.69 10.00
C MET A 51 1.97 1.31 10.67
N GLU A 52 3.07 1.43 9.94
CA GLU A 52 4.21 2.23 10.41
C GLU A 52 3.82 3.68 10.75
N TRP A 53 2.81 4.21 10.05
CA TRP A 53 2.29 5.54 10.30
C TRP A 53 1.71 5.70 11.72
N ALA A 54 1.17 4.65 12.32
CA ALA A 54 0.69 4.69 13.69
C ALA A 54 1.80 5.10 14.69
N GLY A 55 3.04 4.60 14.46
CA GLY A 55 4.20 5.00 15.25
C GLY A 55 4.59 6.47 15.06
N ALA A 56 4.46 6.98 13.83
CA ALA A 56 4.71 8.38 13.52
C ALA A 56 3.65 9.34 14.11
N LEU A 57 2.44 8.84 14.36
CA LEU A 57 1.35 9.58 15.03
C LEU A 57 1.43 9.54 16.57
N GLY A 58 2.31 8.72 17.12
CA GLY A 58 2.60 8.66 18.54
C GLY A 58 2.61 7.26 19.12
N VAL A 59 3.45 7.05 20.14
CA VAL A 59 3.63 5.75 20.80
C VAL A 59 2.32 5.22 21.40
N SER A 60 1.52 6.08 22.02
CA SER A 60 0.22 5.70 22.60
C SER A 60 -0.76 5.21 21.52
N VAL A 61 -0.73 5.82 20.33
CA VAL A 61 -1.52 5.38 19.18
C VAL A 61 -1.07 4.00 18.73
N ALA A 62 0.24 3.80 18.59
CA ALA A 62 0.81 2.53 18.12
C ALA A 62 0.57 1.35 19.08
N GLN A 63 0.34 1.62 20.37
CA GLN A 63 0.08 0.61 21.42
C GLN A 63 -1.39 0.22 21.53
N ASP A 64 -2.30 0.96 20.92
CA ASP A 64 -3.75 0.67 20.92
C ASP A 64 -4.20 0.35 19.50
N LEU A 65 -4.72 -0.88 19.30
CA LEU A 65 -5.13 -1.35 17.98
C LEU A 65 -6.26 -0.48 17.38
N SER A 66 -7.28 -0.16 18.18
CA SER A 66 -8.43 0.62 17.69
C SER A 66 -8.00 2.04 17.32
N ALA A 67 -7.20 2.67 18.17
CA ALA A 67 -6.61 3.98 17.90
C ALA A 67 -5.71 3.96 16.66
N SER A 68 -4.88 2.91 16.51
CA SER A 68 -4.03 2.73 15.32
C SER A 68 -4.84 2.61 14.03
N LEU A 69 -5.89 1.78 14.01
CA LEU A 69 -6.74 1.59 12.82
C LEU A 69 -7.39 2.91 12.41
N GLN A 70 -7.95 3.64 13.36
CA GLN A 70 -8.60 4.93 13.09
C GLN A 70 -7.57 5.97 12.61
N ALA A 71 -6.49 6.15 13.37
CA ALA A 71 -5.50 7.19 13.08
C ALA A 71 -4.79 6.96 11.75
N VAL A 72 -4.43 5.71 11.41
CA VAL A 72 -3.84 5.38 10.11
C VAL A 72 -4.85 5.59 8.99
N SER A 73 -6.12 5.18 9.18
CA SER A 73 -7.18 5.42 8.19
C SER A 73 -7.38 6.91 7.89
N ASP A 74 -7.36 7.75 8.92
CA ASP A 74 -7.53 9.20 8.77
C ASP A 74 -6.33 9.86 8.07
N ALA A 75 -5.13 9.30 8.25
CA ALA A 75 -3.90 9.77 7.64
C ALA A 75 -3.66 9.25 6.20
N MET A 76 -4.40 8.22 5.77
CA MET A 76 -4.24 7.62 4.43
C MET A 76 -4.28 8.63 3.28
N PRO A 77 -5.17 9.66 3.24
CA PRO A 77 -5.19 10.63 2.15
C PRO A 77 -3.85 11.38 1.98
N GLU A 78 -3.16 11.68 3.07
CA GLU A 78 -1.86 12.35 3.05
C GLU A 78 -0.76 11.43 2.50
N MET A 79 -0.76 10.16 2.90
CA MET A 79 0.14 9.15 2.36
C MET A 79 -0.13 8.89 0.87
N ASP A 80 -1.41 8.81 0.48
CA ASP A 80 -1.82 8.62 -0.92
C ASP A 80 -1.33 9.78 -1.80
N ALA A 81 -1.41 11.01 -1.32
CA ALA A 81 -0.88 12.19 -2.03
C ALA A 81 0.63 12.10 -2.22
N ALA A 82 1.37 11.71 -1.19
CA ALA A 82 2.83 11.55 -1.26
C ALA A 82 3.23 10.44 -2.25
N LEU A 83 2.59 9.27 -2.20
CA LEU A 83 2.88 8.17 -3.12
C LEU A 83 2.48 8.49 -4.57
N SER A 84 1.35 9.19 -4.76
CA SER A 84 0.94 9.66 -6.08
C SER A 84 1.96 10.62 -6.69
N GLU A 85 2.51 11.55 -5.89
CA GLU A 85 3.57 12.45 -6.32
C GLU A 85 4.85 11.70 -6.68
N LEU A 86 5.26 10.73 -5.87
CA LEU A 86 6.43 9.90 -6.13
C LEU A 86 6.26 9.08 -7.43
N ALA A 87 5.08 8.49 -7.66
CA ALA A 87 4.78 7.76 -8.88
C ALA A 87 4.93 8.64 -10.13
N ARG A 88 4.40 9.86 -10.08
CA ARG A 88 4.52 10.84 -11.19
C ARG A 88 5.96 11.30 -11.38
N ARG A 89 6.65 11.67 -10.29
CA ARG A 89 8.04 12.20 -10.34
C ARG A 89 9.02 11.20 -10.92
N HIS A 90 8.89 9.92 -10.55
CA HIS A 90 9.80 8.86 -10.98
C HIS A 90 9.33 8.10 -12.21
N GLY A 91 8.11 8.34 -12.69
CA GLY A 91 7.56 7.64 -13.86
C GLY A 91 7.29 6.15 -13.63
N VAL A 92 7.07 5.73 -12.38
CA VAL A 92 6.89 4.32 -11.98
C VAL A 92 5.48 4.07 -11.42
N HIS A 93 5.01 2.84 -11.56
CA HIS A 93 3.83 2.40 -10.85
C HIS A 93 4.20 2.02 -9.41
N ILE A 94 3.39 2.40 -8.45
CA ILE A 94 3.62 2.06 -7.04
C ILE A 94 2.39 1.33 -6.50
N LEU A 95 2.58 0.06 -6.13
CA LEU A 95 1.65 -0.61 -5.25
C LEU A 95 2.03 -0.24 -3.82
N GLY A 96 1.31 0.73 -3.28
CA GLY A 96 1.60 1.31 -1.98
C GLY A 96 1.40 0.31 -0.83
N PRO A 97 1.95 0.60 0.35
CA PRO A 97 1.71 -0.21 1.53
C PRO A 97 0.21 -0.23 1.85
N SER A 98 -0.37 -1.42 2.05
CA SER A 98 -1.77 -1.50 2.43
C SER A 98 -1.97 -1.12 3.89
N GLY A 99 -3.20 -0.76 4.23
CA GLY A 99 -3.54 -0.38 5.59
C GLY A 99 -5.06 -0.27 5.80
N PRO A 100 -5.46 0.01 7.05
CA PRO A 100 -6.86 0.14 7.38
C PRO A 100 -7.47 1.34 6.67
N GLN A 101 -8.67 1.14 6.16
CA GLN A 101 -9.52 2.20 5.64
C GLN A 101 -10.91 2.10 6.23
N GLY A 102 -11.36 3.17 6.88
CA GLY A 102 -12.72 3.29 7.39
C GLY A 102 -13.76 3.24 6.27
N ARG A 103 -14.87 2.59 6.54
CA ARG A 103 -16.06 2.49 5.69
C ARG A 103 -17.30 2.89 6.49
N ALA A 104 -18.40 3.10 5.81
CA ALA A 104 -19.68 3.39 6.47
C ALA A 104 -20.03 2.33 7.53
N GLY A 105 -20.60 2.76 8.64
CA GLY A 105 -20.97 1.90 9.77
C GLY A 105 -19.81 1.54 10.70
N GLY A 106 -18.71 2.32 10.68
CA GLY A 106 -17.58 2.15 11.61
C GLY A 106 -16.72 0.92 11.36
N ARG A 107 -16.84 0.30 10.18
CA ARG A 107 -16.03 -0.86 9.79
C ARG A 107 -14.74 -0.42 9.13
N PHE A 108 -13.69 -1.23 9.27
CA PHE A 108 -12.43 -1.08 8.54
C PHE A 108 -12.27 -2.20 7.51
N VAL A 109 -11.62 -1.90 6.41
CA VAL A 109 -11.10 -2.86 5.42
C VAL A 109 -9.58 -2.71 5.36
N ASN A 110 -8.86 -3.76 4.96
CA ASN A 110 -7.46 -3.62 4.56
C ASN A 110 -7.42 -3.25 3.08
N ALA A 111 -7.05 -2.01 2.78
CA ALA A 111 -7.04 -1.48 1.42
C ALA A 111 -5.62 -1.25 0.91
N ALA A 112 -5.34 -1.75 -0.29
CA ALA A 112 -4.14 -1.44 -1.05
C ALA A 112 -4.45 -0.47 -2.18
N ARG A 113 -3.45 0.31 -2.59
CA ARG A 113 -3.59 1.30 -3.64
C ARG A 113 -2.48 1.19 -4.67
N LEU A 114 -2.89 1.19 -5.93
CA LEU A 114 -2.00 1.25 -7.08
C LEU A 114 -1.95 2.68 -7.63
N PHE A 115 -0.83 3.32 -7.50
CA PHE A 115 -0.56 4.66 -8.04
C PHE A 115 0.12 4.55 -9.40
N ALA A 116 -0.45 5.17 -10.42
CA ALA A 116 0.13 5.22 -11.76
C ALA A 116 0.85 6.56 -12.00
N PRO A 117 1.89 6.60 -12.87
CA PRO A 117 2.56 7.85 -13.25
C PRO A 117 1.63 8.90 -13.84
N SER A 118 0.51 8.47 -14.41
CA SER A 118 -0.53 9.34 -14.95
C SER A 118 -1.34 10.10 -13.89
N GLY A 119 -1.14 9.81 -12.60
CA GLY A 119 -1.92 10.32 -11.48
C GLY A 119 -3.19 9.52 -11.18
N ARG A 120 -3.50 8.47 -11.97
CA ARG A 120 -4.62 7.57 -11.66
C ARG A 120 -4.30 6.72 -10.44
N VAL A 121 -5.28 6.51 -9.59
CA VAL A 121 -5.17 5.65 -8.40
C VAL A 121 -6.24 4.57 -8.45
N GLY A 122 -5.82 3.33 -8.32
CA GLY A 122 -6.70 2.18 -8.13
C GLY A 122 -6.73 1.75 -6.68
N VAL A 123 -7.85 1.23 -6.20
CA VAL A 123 -8.00 0.72 -4.82
C VAL A 123 -8.54 -0.70 -4.84
N GLN A 124 -7.89 -1.60 -4.12
CA GLN A 124 -8.32 -2.97 -3.91
C GLN A 124 -8.44 -3.25 -2.42
N ASP A 125 -9.64 -3.61 -1.99
CA ASP A 125 -9.87 -4.10 -0.63
C ASP A 125 -9.53 -5.59 -0.56
N LYS A 126 -8.82 -6.01 0.48
CA LYS A 126 -8.52 -7.43 0.73
C LYS A 126 -9.79 -8.23 0.87
N MET A 127 -9.87 -9.36 0.17
CA MET A 127 -11.10 -10.17 0.11
C MET A 127 -11.11 -11.34 1.09
N ILE A 128 -9.95 -11.89 1.43
CA ILE A 128 -9.84 -13.07 2.30
C ILE A 128 -9.10 -12.67 3.58
N MET A 129 -9.81 -12.66 4.70
CA MET A 129 -9.28 -12.26 6.00
C MET A 129 -8.59 -13.41 6.70
N THR A 130 -7.44 -13.12 7.31
CA THR A 130 -6.80 -13.98 8.29
C THR A 130 -7.66 -14.10 9.55
N PRO A 131 -7.43 -15.11 10.42
CA PRO A 131 -8.09 -15.17 11.72
C PRO A 131 -7.91 -13.88 12.53
N PHE A 132 -6.69 -13.34 12.61
CA PHE A 132 -6.39 -12.11 13.33
C PHE A 132 -7.18 -10.90 12.81
N GLU A 133 -7.28 -10.75 11.49
CA GLU A 133 -8.06 -9.65 10.91
C GLU A 133 -9.55 -9.75 11.24
N ARG A 134 -10.10 -10.99 11.31
CA ARG A 134 -11.48 -11.20 11.76
C ARG A 134 -11.65 -10.80 13.21
N ASP A 135 -10.71 -11.18 14.08
CA ASP A 135 -10.73 -10.83 15.50
C ASP A 135 -10.59 -9.31 15.69
N TRP A 136 -9.89 -8.63 14.79
CA TRP A 136 -9.75 -7.17 14.78
C TRP A 136 -10.95 -6.45 14.16
N GLY A 137 -11.94 -7.16 13.66
CA GLY A 137 -13.12 -6.58 13.02
C GLY A 137 -12.87 -6.01 11.62
N ILE A 138 -11.80 -6.43 10.95
CA ILE A 138 -11.52 -6.03 9.57
C ILE A 138 -12.49 -6.76 8.63
N ALA A 139 -13.24 -6.01 7.86
CA ALA A 139 -14.23 -6.54 6.92
C ALA A 139 -13.58 -6.94 5.58
N PRO A 140 -14.06 -8.02 4.94
CA PRO A 140 -13.59 -8.39 3.61
C PRO A 140 -14.11 -7.42 2.54
N GLY A 141 -13.30 -7.21 1.51
CA GLY A 141 -13.73 -6.62 0.25
C GLY A 141 -14.69 -7.55 -0.50
N THR A 142 -15.47 -6.96 -1.42
CA THR A 142 -16.53 -7.69 -2.15
C THR A 142 -16.23 -7.86 -3.63
N GLN A 143 -15.20 -7.21 -4.15
CA GLN A 143 -14.90 -7.19 -5.58
C GLN A 143 -13.40 -7.31 -5.83
N LEU A 144 -13.01 -8.18 -6.75
CA LEU A 144 -11.68 -8.20 -7.33
C LEU A 144 -11.64 -7.22 -8.51
N ARG A 145 -10.65 -6.35 -8.53
CA ARG A 145 -10.49 -5.32 -9.56
C ARG A 145 -9.31 -5.60 -10.47
N VAL A 146 -9.48 -5.34 -11.76
CA VAL A 146 -8.42 -5.34 -12.76
C VAL A 146 -8.09 -3.89 -13.08
N PHE A 147 -6.81 -3.52 -12.94
CA PHE A 147 -6.32 -2.18 -13.25
C PHE A 147 -5.64 -2.17 -14.61
N GLU A 148 -6.21 -1.45 -15.57
CA GLU A 148 -5.60 -1.23 -16.88
C GLU A 148 -4.51 -0.15 -16.74
N THR A 149 -3.27 -0.51 -17.00
CA THR A 149 -2.11 0.38 -16.87
C THR A 149 -1.25 0.38 -18.14
N ALA A 150 -0.31 1.33 -18.22
CA ALA A 150 0.64 1.40 -19.34
C ALA A 150 1.63 0.22 -19.37
N ILE A 151 1.81 -0.49 -18.24
CA ILE A 151 2.69 -1.65 -18.14
C ILE A 151 1.94 -3.00 -18.22
N GLY A 152 0.63 -2.97 -18.46
CA GLY A 152 -0.23 -4.15 -18.57
C GLY A 152 -1.41 -4.10 -17.61
N ARG A 153 -2.16 -5.21 -17.55
CA ARG A 153 -3.26 -5.38 -16.63
C ARG A 153 -2.74 -5.92 -15.31
N ILE A 154 -3.08 -5.25 -14.22
CA ILE A 154 -2.64 -5.60 -12.88
C ILE A 154 -3.84 -6.02 -12.06
N VAL A 155 -3.74 -7.18 -11.42
CA VAL A 155 -4.67 -7.65 -10.39
C VAL A 155 -3.87 -7.78 -9.09
N GLU A 156 -4.36 -7.17 -8.03
CA GLU A 156 -3.77 -7.33 -6.71
C GLU A 156 -4.58 -8.33 -5.89
N CYS A 157 -3.94 -9.43 -5.54
CA CYS A 157 -4.46 -10.38 -4.59
C CYS A 157 -3.73 -10.20 -3.26
N LEU A 158 -4.47 -9.86 -2.21
CA LEU A 158 -3.98 -9.91 -0.83
C LEU A 158 -4.42 -11.26 -0.25
N PRO A 159 -3.56 -12.28 -0.26
CA PRO A 159 -3.91 -13.61 0.23
C PRO A 159 -4.05 -13.62 1.75
N ALA A 160 -4.74 -14.61 2.28
CA ALA A 160 -4.84 -14.84 3.73
C ALA A 160 -3.51 -15.24 4.39
N HIS A 161 -2.49 -15.50 3.59
CA HIS A 161 -1.13 -15.83 4.01
C HIS A 161 -0.17 -14.75 3.53
N LEU A 162 0.88 -14.51 4.27
CA LEU A 162 1.88 -13.44 4.24
C LEU A 162 2.52 -13.05 2.88
N LEU A 163 2.11 -13.60 1.77
CA LEU A 163 2.65 -13.28 0.45
C LEU A 163 1.63 -12.46 -0.36
N ARG A 164 2.09 -11.31 -0.83
CA ARG A 164 1.40 -10.51 -1.82
C ARG A 164 1.61 -11.12 -3.20
N GLU A 165 0.55 -11.48 -3.87
CA GLU A 165 0.63 -11.91 -5.26
C GLU A 165 0.21 -10.77 -6.18
N ILE A 166 1.07 -10.48 -7.15
CA ILE A 166 0.79 -9.60 -8.26
C ILE A 166 0.63 -10.49 -9.48
N VAL A 167 -0.58 -10.55 -10.01
CA VAL A 167 -0.83 -11.27 -11.26
C VAL A 167 -0.84 -10.26 -12.40
N LEU A 168 0.08 -10.45 -13.34
CA LEU A 168 0.09 -9.74 -14.61
C LEU A 168 -0.70 -10.59 -15.61
N ALA A 169 -1.77 -10.06 -16.12
CA ALA A 169 -2.65 -10.72 -17.08
C ALA A 169 -2.57 -10.07 -18.47
#